data_c0ec2111d1a168033f46eb668fa7c3fd
#
_entry.id   c0ec2111d1a168033f46eb668fa7c3fd
#
_cell.length_a   1.000
_cell.length_b   1.000
_cell.length_c   1.000
_cell.angle_alpha   90.00
_cell.angle_beta   90.00
_cell.angle_gamma   90.00
#
_symmetry.space_group_name_H-M   'P 1'
#
loop_
_entity.id
_entity.type
_entity.pdbx_description
1 polymer ?
#
loop_
_entity_poly.entity_id
_entity_poly.type
_entity_poly.pdbx_seq_one_letter_code
_entity_poly.pdbx_strand_id
1 'polypeptide(L)'
;MSTVLDLVKDEVEKTIQSLDAKTFKPDPIAGKVFSKITSVMSSAYKRHGFIIERAMLEALKLCPHFEVWRDPIFQVPSAVDHIVDGSIANPTKLIGTDYPTSDGQRTLQVDTIVFDKNTGCLRAYEIKRG
;
A
#
# COMPACT_ATOMS: atom_id res chain seq x y z
N MET A 1 -19.65 17.11 3.79
CA MET A 1 -18.77 15.93 3.96
C MET A 1 -18.34 15.47 2.57
N SER A 2 -17.04 15.48 2.32
CA SER A 2 -16.52 14.91 1.05
C SER A 2 -16.71 13.40 1.08
N THR A 3 -17.32 12.84 0.04
CA THR A 3 -17.51 11.40 -0.07
C THR A 3 -16.22 10.75 -0.59
N VAL A 4 -16.05 9.43 -0.39
CA VAL A 4 -14.93 8.68 -1.01
C VAL A 4 -14.92 8.89 -2.52
N LEU A 5 -16.09 8.98 -3.13
CA LEU A 5 -16.23 9.24 -4.57
C LEU A 5 -15.67 10.61 -4.98
N ASP A 6 -15.89 11.65 -4.17
CA ASP A 6 -15.37 12.99 -4.47
C ASP A 6 -13.83 13.00 -4.37
N LEU A 7 -13.26 12.30 -3.39
CA LEU A 7 -11.82 12.14 -3.26
C LEU A 7 -11.20 11.40 -4.45
N VAL A 8 -11.86 10.32 -4.90
CA VAL A 8 -11.42 9.56 -6.08
C VAL A 8 -11.46 10.41 -7.34
N LYS A 9 -12.54 11.19 -7.55
CA LYS A 9 -12.66 12.11 -8.69
C LYS A 9 -11.54 13.15 -8.69
N ASP A 10 -11.30 13.80 -7.56
CA ASP A 10 -10.24 14.80 -7.41
C ASP A 10 -8.84 14.22 -7.72
N GLU A 11 -8.54 13.01 -7.27
CA GLU A 11 -7.28 12.33 -7.58
C GLU A 11 -7.16 11.92 -9.06
N VAL A 12 -8.27 11.54 -9.69
CA VAL A 12 -8.31 11.25 -11.13
C VAL A 12 -8.04 12.52 -11.92
N GLU A 13 -8.70 13.63 -11.59
CA GLU A 13 -8.49 14.92 -12.27
C GLU A 13 -7.06 15.41 -12.12
N LYS A 14 -6.49 15.39 -10.93
CA LYS A 14 -5.06 15.69 -10.69
C LYS A 14 -4.13 14.79 -11.50
N THR A 15 -4.50 13.52 -11.63
CA THR A 15 -3.74 12.56 -12.44
C THR A 15 -3.74 12.97 -13.91
N ILE A 16 -4.90 13.27 -14.49
CA ILE A 16 -5.05 13.68 -15.88
C ILE A 16 -4.24 14.95 -16.14
N GLN A 17 -4.44 15.99 -15.32
CA GLN A 17 -3.70 17.27 -15.46
C GLN A 17 -2.19 17.06 -15.42
N SER A 18 -1.69 16.21 -14.52
CA SER A 18 -0.25 15.96 -14.43
C SER A 18 0.31 15.12 -15.58
N LEU A 19 -0.52 14.29 -16.22
CA LEU A 19 -0.14 13.53 -17.40
C LEU A 19 -0.07 14.43 -18.66
N ASP A 20 -1.00 15.37 -18.77
CA ASP A 20 -1.02 16.34 -19.87
C ASP A 20 0.19 17.29 -19.80
N ALA A 21 0.59 17.69 -18.59
CA ALA A 21 1.74 18.56 -18.37
C ALA A 21 3.10 17.84 -18.47
N LYS A 22 3.12 16.51 -18.59
CA LYS A 22 4.36 15.73 -18.53
C LYS A 22 5.17 15.85 -19.81
N THR A 23 6.40 16.34 -19.67
CA THR A 23 7.41 16.22 -20.72
C THR A 23 7.97 14.80 -20.76
N PHE A 24 8.22 14.28 -21.95
CA PHE A 24 8.81 12.95 -22.13
C PHE A 24 9.99 13.02 -23.10
N LYS A 25 10.96 12.15 -22.91
CA LYS A 25 12.08 11.96 -23.82
C LYS A 25 11.66 10.94 -24.89
N PRO A 26 11.64 11.33 -26.18
CA PRO A 26 11.27 10.40 -27.23
C PRO A 26 12.27 9.25 -27.34
N ASP A 27 11.77 8.05 -27.53
CA ASP A 27 12.60 6.91 -27.93
C ASP A 27 12.96 7.06 -29.42
N PRO A 28 14.23 6.97 -29.79
CA PRO A 28 14.67 7.12 -31.19
C PRO A 28 14.07 6.09 -32.14
N ILE A 29 13.78 4.88 -31.64
CA ILE A 29 13.25 3.76 -32.43
C ILE A 29 11.73 3.84 -32.54
N ALA A 30 11.05 4.12 -31.42
CA ALA A 30 9.59 4.14 -31.36
C ALA A 30 8.94 5.42 -31.91
N GLY A 31 9.71 6.48 -32.05
CA GLY A 31 9.23 7.78 -32.49
C GLY A 31 8.42 8.55 -31.43
N LYS A 32 8.17 9.85 -31.70
CA LYS A 32 7.57 10.77 -30.70
C LYS A 32 6.17 10.36 -30.23
N VAL A 33 5.30 9.97 -31.17
CA VAL A 33 3.89 9.69 -30.87
C VAL A 33 3.78 8.42 -30.01
N PHE A 34 4.44 7.34 -30.39
CA PHE A 34 4.40 6.08 -29.67
C PHE A 34 5.04 6.22 -28.28
N SER A 35 6.16 6.90 -28.17
CA SER A 35 6.81 7.18 -26.89
C SER A 35 5.91 7.97 -25.94
N LYS A 36 5.16 8.94 -26.45
CA LYS A 36 4.19 9.70 -25.65
C LYS A 36 3.08 8.79 -25.13
N ILE A 37 2.46 8.00 -26.01
CA ILE A 37 1.37 7.08 -25.64
C ILE A 37 1.84 6.10 -24.57
N THR A 38 2.98 5.44 -24.79
CA THR A 38 3.54 4.47 -23.83
C THR A 38 3.86 5.11 -22.48
N SER A 39 4.42 6.32 -22.48
CA SER A 39 4.71 7.06 -21.24
C SER A 39 3.45 7.44 -20.47
N VAL A 40 2.40 7.88 -21.15
CA VAL A 40 1.11 8.22 -20.56
C VAL A 40 0.45 6.97 -19.99
N MET A 41 0.36 5.88 -20.77
CA MET A 41 -0.23 4.62 -20.32
C MET A 41 0.49 4.06 -19.09
N SER A 42 1.81 3.99 -19.13
CA SER A 42 2.62 3.49 -18.01
C SER A 42 2.43 4.33 -16.74
N SER A 43 2.30 5.64 -16.90
CA SER A 43 2.02 6.53 -15.77
C SER A 43 0.60 6.39 -15.25
N ALA A 44 -0.38 6.20 -16.13
CA ALA A 44 -1.77 5.95 -15.74
C ALA A 44 -1.92 4.65 -14.95
N TYR A 45 -1.27 3.57 -15.40
CA TYR A 45 -1.26 2.29 -14.67
C TYR A 45 -0.70 2.42 -13.25
N LYS A 46 0.42 3.12 -13.10
CA LYS A 46 1.02 3.34 -11.76
C LYS A 46 0.08 4.13 -10.85
N ARG A 47 -0.59 5.15 -11.37
CA ARG A 47 -1.50 5.98 -10.59
C ARG A 47 -2.83 5.32 -10.28
N HIS A 48 -3.31 4.45 -11.17
CA HIS A 48 -4.52 3.67 -10.93
C HIS A 48 -4.42 2.86 -9.62
N GLY A 49 -3.30 2.14 -9.43
CA GLY A 49 -3.09 1.42 -8.18
C GLY A 49 -3.07 2.33 -6.94
N PHE A 50 -2.45 3.50 -7.07
CA PHE A 50 -2.41 4.49 -6.00
C PHE A 50 -3.80 5.06 -5.65
N ILE A 51 -4.64 5.30 -6.66
CA ILE A 51 -6.03 5.77 -6.47
C ILE A 51 -6.86 4.72 -5.73
N ILE A 52 -6.73 3.44 -6.12
CA ILE A 52 -7.45 2.33 -5.46
C ILE A 52 -7.02 2.21 -3.99
N GLU A 53 -5.73 2.23 -3.73
CA GLU A 53 -5.18 2.19 -2.37
C GLU A 53 -5.74 3.32 -1.51
N ARG A 54 -5.72 4.55 -2.04
CA ARG A 54 -6.25 5.71 -1.34
C ARG A 54 -7.76 5.63 -1.10
N ALA A 55 -8.53 5.19 -2.09
CA ALA A 55 -9.98 4.99 -1.97
C ALA A 55 -10.31 3.98 -0.87
N MET A 56 -9.57 2.85 -0.82
CA MET A 56 -9.72 1.85 0.21
C MET A 56 -9.40 2.42 1.60
N LEU A 57 -8.32 3.15 1.72
CA LEU A 57 -7.87 3.76 2.96
C LEU A 57 -8.90 4.76 3.51
N GLU A 58 -9.43 5.63 2.66
CA GLU A 58 -10.47 6.58 3.05
C GLU A 58 -11.79 5.88 3.38
N ALA A 59 -12.15 4.80 2.68
CA ALA A 59 -13.33 4.00 3.02
C ALA A 59 -13.17 3.34 4.40
N LEU A 60 -12.01 2.81 4.73
CA LEU A 60 -11.74 2.22 6.04
C LEU A 60 -11.80 3.25 7.17
N LYS A 61 -11.32 4.47 6.94
CA LYS A 61 -11.40 5.57 7.91
C LYS A 61 -12.82 6.05 8.23
N LEU A 62 -13.80 5.77 7.35
CA LEU A 62 -15.20 6.08 7.62
C LEU A 62 -15.79 5.21 8.74
N CYS A 63 -15.19 4.08 9.04
CA CYS A 63 -15.63 3.23 10.15
C CYS A 63 -15.07 3.77 11.47
N PRO A 64 -15.91 4.21 12.43
CA PRO A 64 -15.46 4.82 13.68
C PRO A 64 -14.70 3.85 14.60
N HIS A 65 -14.84 2.55 14.35
CA HIS A 65 -14.18 1.50 15.13
C HIS A 65 -12.80 1.17 14.61
N PHE A 66 -12.42 1.67 13.43
CA PHE A 66 -11.12 1.40 12.83
C PHE A 66 -10.13 2.54 13.10
N GLU A 67 -8.95 2.19 13.51
CA GLU A 67 -7.75 3.02 13.36
C GLU A 67 -6.96 2.52 12.16
N VAL A 68 -6.58 3.45 11.28
CA VAL A 68 -5.97 3.11 10.00
C VAL A 68 -4.67 3.87 9.83
N TRP A 69 -3.58 3.15 9.62
CA TRP A 69 -2.26 3.70 9.34
C TRP A 69 -1.85 3.33 7.91
N ARG A 70 -1.36 4.33 7.21
CA ARG A 70 -0.83 4.20 5.86
C ARG A 70 0.69 4.09 5.92
N ASP A 71 1.25 3.21 5.08
CA ASP A 71 2.70 3.01 4.95
C ASP A 71 3.46 2.87 6.29
N PRO A 72 2.89 2.16 7.30
CA PRO A 72 3.58 2.03 8.56
C PRO A 72 4.85 1.21 8.41
N ILE A 73 5.89 1.62 9.14
CA ILE A 73 7.19 0.96 9.15
C ILE A 73 7.35 0.25 10.49
N PHE A 74 7.65 -1.05 10.45
CA PHE A 74 7.93 -1.86 11.63
C PHE A 74 9.38 -2.28 11.67
N GLN A 75 9.90 -2.33 12.88
CA GLN A 75 11.16 -3.01 13.16
C GLN A 75 10.85 -4.44 13.63
N VAL A 76 11.28 -5.41 12.85
CA VAL A 76 11.02 -6.83 13.11
C VAL A 76 12.33 -7.48 13.53
N PRO A 77 12.41 -8.06 14.74
CA PRO A 77 13.57 -8.81 15.17
C PRO A 77 13.84 -10.01 14.25
N SER A 78 15.10 -10.30 13.95
CA SER A 78 15.47 -11.45 13.09
C SER A 78 15.06 -12.80 13.69
N ALA A 79 14.97 -12.89 15.01
CA ALA A 79 14.46 -14.08 15.69
C ALA A 79 13.02 -14.48 15.28
N VAL A 80 12.23 -13.52 14.77
CA VAL A 80 10.85 -13.77 14.29
C VAL A 80 10.85 -14.73 13.10
N ASP A 81 11.86 -14.69 12.25
CA ASP A 81 11.92 -15.56 11.07
C ASP A 81 11.97 -17.04 11.47
N HIS A 82 12.78 -17.39 12.46
CA HIS A 82 12.87 -18.76 12.97
C HIS A 82 11.56 -19.22 13.64
N ILE A 83 10.86 -18.31 14.33
CA ILE A 83 9.57 -18.62 14.96
C ILE A 83 8.50 -18.83 13.90
N VAL A 84 8.45 -17.98 12.87
CA VAL A 84 7.50 -18.09 11.76
C VAL A 84 7.74 -19.40 11.00
N ASP A 85 8.99 -19.68 10.62
CA ASP A 85 9.36 -20.89 9.89
C ASP A 85 8.97 -22.16 10.67
N GLY A 86 9.23 -22.17 12.00
CA GLY A 86 8.84 -23.27 12.87
C GLY A 86 7.34 -23.39 13.14
N SER A 87 6.57 -22.34 12.82
CA SER A 87 5.13 -22.24 13.11
C SER A 87 4.24 -22.37 11.87
N ILE A 88 4.82 -22.46 10.66
CA ILE A 88 4.05 -22.62 9.41
C ILE A 88 3.09 -23.81 9.50
N ALA A 89 3.51 -24.91 10.12
CA ALA A 89 2.68 -26.10 10.31
C ALA A 89 1.66 -25.95 11.46
N ASN A 90 1.84 -25.01 12.36
CA ASN A 90 0.95 -24.79 13.51
C ASN A 90 0.94 -23.30 13.93
N PRO A 91 0.13 -22.46 13.28
CA PRO A 91 0.11 -21.01 13.52
C PRO A 91 -0.35 -20.60 14.92
N THR A 92 -1.00 -21.50 15.68
CA THR A 92 -1.41 -21.21 17.06
C THR A 92 -0.22 -21.06 18.02
N LYS A 93 0.95 -21.56 17.65
CA LYS A 93 2.19 -21.36 18.42
C LYS A 93 2.68 -19.92 18.44
N LEU A 94 2.17 -19.05 17.55
CA LEU A 94 2.52 -17.63 17.50
C LEU A 94 1.76 -16.80 18.56
N ILE A 95 0.70 -17.35 19.15
CA ILE A 95 -0.11 -16.63 20.12
C ILE A 95 0.62 -16.60 21.47
N GLY A 96 0.85 -15.40 21.99
CA GLY A 96 1.49 -15.18 23.27
C GLY A 96 2.99 -15.49 23.31
N THR A 97 3.65 -15.51 22.16
CA THR A 97 5.10 -15.67 22.08
C THR A 97 5.79 -14.32 22.29
N ASP A 98 6.68 -14.24 23.27
CA ASP A 98 7.55 -13.08 23.45
C ASP A 98 8.71 -13.13 22.46
N TYR A 99 8.97 -11.99 21.82
CA TYR A 99 10.04 -11.86 20.83
C TYR A 99 11.25 -11.18 21.48
N PRO A 100 12.44 -11.79 21.45
CA PRO A 100 13.66 -11.12 21.91
C PRO A 100 13.96 -9.91 21.01
N THR A 101 14.18 -8.76 21.62
CA THR A 101 14.44 -7.49 20.91
C THR A 101 15.92 -7.25 20.58
N SER A 102 16.82 -8.16 21.01
CA SER A 102 18.26 -7.92 21.05
C SER A 102 19.02 -8.25 19.78
N ASP A 103 18.47 -9.08 18.89
CA ASP A 103 19.22 -9.58 17.74
C ASP A 103 18.67 -8.99 16.45
N GLY A 104 19.50 -8.23 15.75
CA GLY A 104 19.29 -7.72 14.40
C GLY A 104 17.83 -7.34 14.08
N GLN A 105 17.63 -6.16 13.58
CA GLN A 105 16.29 -5.70 13.19
C GLN A 105 16.24 -5.54 11.69
N ARG A 106 15.19 -6.05 11.06
CA ARG A 106 14.87 -5.69 9.69
C ARG A 106 13.66 -4.75 9.65
N THR A 107 13.67 -3.86 8.71
CA THR A 107 12.56 -2.96 8.46
C THR A 107 11.53 -3.65 7.58
N LEU A 108 10.29 -3.70 8.02
CA LEU A 108 9.13 -4.14 7.25
C LEU A 108 8.20 -2.96 7.04
N GLN A 109 7.90 -2.66 5.80
CA GLN A 109 6.87 -1.70 5.42
C GLN A 109 5.68 -2.45 4.84
N VAL A 110 4.47 -2.08 5.25
CA VAL A 110 3.21 -2.59 4.71
C VAL A 110 2.37 -1.42 4.22
N ASP A 111 1.52 -1.65 3.21
CA ASP A 111 0.74 -0.56 2.59
C ASP A 111 -0.28 0.02 3.57
N THR A 112 -0.96 -0.82 4.34
CA THR A 112 -1.99 -0.36 5.28
C THR A 112 -2.10 -1.29 6.48
N ILE A 113 -2.25 -0.71 7.67
CA ILE A 113 -2.66 -1.43 8.88
C ILE A 113 -3.98 -0.88 9.38
N VAL A 114 -4.84 -1.79 9.81
CA VAL A 114 -6.13 -1.48 10.41
C VAL A 114 -6.22 -2.15 11.78
N PHE A 115 -6.48 -1.37 12.79
CA PHE A 115 -6.81 -1.86 14.12
C PHE A 115 -8.31 -1.71 14.36
N ASP A 116 -8.98 -2.81 14.65
CA ASP A 116 -10.38 -2.83 15.01
C ASP A 116 -10.51 -2.73 16.54
N LYS A 117 -10.99 -1.58 17.02
CA LYS A 117 -11.16 -1.28 18.45
C LYS A 117 -12.17 -2.18 19.14
N ASN A 118 -13.15 -2.71 18.41
CA ASN A 118 -14.19 -3.57 18.99
C ASN A 118 -13.68 -4.97 19.26
N THR A 119 -12.84 -5.49 18.38
CA THR A 119 -12.34 -6.86 18.49
C THR A 119 -10.91 -6.94 19.03
N GLY A 120 -10.19 -5.81 19.08
CA GLY A 120 -8.76 -5.77 19.39
C GLY A 120 -7.89 -6.39 18.29
N CYS A 121 -8.45 -6.64 17.10
CA CYS A 121 -7.73 -7.26 16.01
C CYS A 121 -6.93 -6.24 15.20
N LEU A 122 -5.68 -6.57 14.91
CA LEU A 122 -4.81 -5.84 13.99
C LEU A 122 -4.73 -6.63 12.68
N ARG A 123 -4.93 -5.93 11.56
CA ARG A 123 -4.84 -6.51 10.20
C ARG A 123 -3.90 -5.70 9.35
N ALA A 124 -3.00 -6.39 8.66
CA ALA A 124 -2.09 -5.79 7.68
C ALA A 124 -2.57 -6.12 6.27
N TYR A 125 -2.57 -5.13 5.40
CA TYR A 125 -2.96 -5.26 4.01
C TYR A 125 -1.81 -4.85 3.11
N GLU A 126 -1.52 -5.67 2.13
CA GLU A 126 -0.62 -5.38 1.02
C GLU A 126 -1.44 -5.37 -0.26
N ILE A 127 -1.42 -4.26 -0.98
CA ILE A 127 -2.23 -4.06 -2.18
C ILE A 127 -1.38 -4.41 -3.40
N LYS A 128 -1.54 -5.64 -3.89
CA LYS A 128 -0.85 -6.08 -5.10
C LYS A 128 -1.59 -5.57 -6.33
N ARG A 129 -0.82 -4.96 -7.20
CA ARG A 129 -1.29 -4.52 -8.50
C ARG A 129 -1.09 -5.69 -9.46
N GLY A 130 -2.20 -6.18 -10.00
CA GLY A 130 -2.18 -7.17 -11.07
C GLY A 130 -1.73 -6.58 -12.41
#